data_d940f87384b50fb06413277e9ba1ec6b
#
_entry.id   d940f87384b50fb06413277e9ba1ec6b
#
_cell.length_a   1.000
_cell.length_b   1.000
_cell.length_c   1.000
_cell.angle_alpha   90.00
_cell.angle_beta   90.00
_cell.angle_gamma   90.00
#
_symmetry.space_group_name_H-M   'P 1'
#
loop_
_entity.id
_entity.type
_entity.pdbx_description
1 polymer ?
#
loop_
_entity_poly.entity_id
_entity_poly.type
_entity_poly.pdbx_seq_one_letter_code
_entity_poly.pdbx_strand_id
1 'polypeptide(L)'
;MNGPLASQGRREGTYEISNLVNGKTSWVSNTQAIWFVPKHKDWAIGYKSKIGSSIRGISSFGSHRTVDPDSISGNWWQYYTGNRWSLSNARDIIIQCIGKLNLSVRTISNRAL
;
A
#
# COMPACT_ATOMS: atom_id res chain seq x y z
N MET A 1 5.60 16.67 -7.62
CA MET A 1 6.43 15.70 -7.12
C MET A 1 6.96 14.82 -8.19
N ASN A 2 8.23 14.69 -8.25
CA ASN A 2 8.84 13.87 -9.26
C ASN A 2 9.49 12.64 -8.68
N GLY A 3 9.04 12.24 -7.56
CA GLY A 3 9.61 11.04 -6.97
C GLY A 3 9.13 9.80 -7.68
N PRO A 4 9.67 8.68 -7.27
CA PRO A 4 9.36 7.39 -7.87
C PRO A 4 7.89 7.01 -7.81
N LEU A 5 7.16 7.58 -6.86
CA LEU A 5 5.76 7.26 -6.72
C LEU A 5 4.85 8.35 -7.24
N ALA A 6 5.36 9.22 -8.12
CA ALA A 6 4.55 10.32 -8.64
C ALA A 6 3.22 9.83 -9.22
N SER A 7 3.24 8.73 -9.96
CA SER A 7 2.03 8.19 -10.56
C SER A 7 1.09 7.54 -9.54
N GLN A 8 1.56 7.28 -8.34
CA GLN A 8 0.78 6.65 -7.29
C GLN A 8 0.58 7.57 -6.09
N GLY A 9 0.81 8.87 -6.27
CA GLY A 9 0.70 9.81 -5.16
C GLY A 9 -0.67 9.86 -4.53
N ARG A 10 -1.70 9.51 -5.27
CA ARG A 10 -3.07 9.48 -4.74
C ARG A 10 -3.24 8.44 -3.64
N ARG A 11 -2.29 7.53 -3.48
CA ARG A 11 -2.36 6.49 -2.46
C ARG A 11 -1.92 7.00 -1.10
N GLU A 12 -1.28 8.18 -1.05
CA GLU A 12 -0.84 8.71 0.23
C GLU A 12 -2.03 9.25 1.02
N GLY A 13 -1.94 9.17 2.32
CA GLY A 13 -2.97 9.72 3.18
C GLY A 13 -3.24 8.84 4.39
N THR A 14 -4.32 9.17 5.10
CA THR A 14 -4.75 8.45 6.28
C THR A 14 -5.86 7.48 5.89
N TYR A 15 -5.75 6.25 6.37
CA TYR A 15 -6.71 5.20 6.11
C TYR A 15 -7.30 4.73 7.43
N GLU A 16 -8.60 4.64 7.47
CA GLU A 16 -9.31 4.20 8.68
C GLU A 16 -9.56 2.70 8.61
N ILE A 17 -9.46 2.05 9.76
CA ILE A 17 -9.71 0.62 9.85
C ILE A 17 -11.13 0.32 9.39
N SER A 18 -11.29 -0.76 8.66
CA SER A 18 -12.57 -1.11 8.06
C SER A 18 -12.83 -2.61 8.19
N ASN A 19 -13.70 -3.12 7.35
CA ASN A 19 -14.17 -4.49 7.42
C ASN A 19 -13.13 -5.51 7.01
N LEU A 20 -13.42 -6.77 7.28
CA LEU A 20 -12.58 -7.85 6.77
C LEU A 20 -12.77 -7.94 5.25
N VAL A 21 -11.66 -8.10 4.56
CA VAL A 21 -11.65 -8.31 3.12
C VAL A 21 -10.68 -9.45 2.86
N ASN A 22 -11.17 -10.49 2.22
CA ASN A 22 -10.37 -11.69 1.98
C ASN A 22 -9.83 -12.29 3.28
N GLY A 23 -10.61 -12.17 4.35
CA GLY A 23 -10.27 -12.76 5.63
C GLY A 23 -9.34 -11.96 6.51
N LYS A 24 -8.94 -10.76 6.09
CA LYS A 24 -8.08 -9.91 6.88
C LYS A 24 -8.63 -8.51 6.98
N THR A 25 -8.26 -7.81 8.03
CA THR A 25 -8.64 -6.41 8.21
C THR A 25 -8.24 -5.58 7.01
N SER A 26 -9.07 -4.62 6.64
CA SER A 26 -8.76 -3.68 5.59
C SER A 26 -8.80 -2.26 6.15
N TRP A 27 -8.32 -1.31 5.37
CA TRP A 27 -8.33 0.10 5.73
C TRP A 27 -8.79 0.88 4.53
N VAL A 28 -9.53 1.96 4.75
CA VAL A 28 -10.06 2.75 3.65
C VAL A 28 -9.86 4.23 3.90
N SER A 29 -9.69 4.97 2.83
CA SER A 29 -9.74 6.42 2.85
C SER A 29 -10.92 6.83 1.98
N ASN A 30 -10.96 8.06 1.56
CA ASN A 30 -12.07 8.54 0.76
C ASN A 30 -12.19 7.79 -0.58
N THR A 31 -11.08 7.59 -1.26
CA THR A 31 -11.10 6.95 -2.57
C THR A 31 -10.19 5.73 -2.67
N GLN A 32 -9.41 5.44 -1.65
CA GLN A 32 -8.40 4.41 -1.69
C GLN A 32 -8.64 3.38 -0.61
N ALA A 33 -7.98 2.23 -0.72
CA ALA A 33 -8.10 1.16 0.28
C ALA A 33 -6.82 0.35 0.35
N ILE A 34 -6.65 -0.34 1.47
CA ILE A 34 -5.56 -1.28 1.70
C ILE A 34 -6.21 -2.61 2.05
N TRP A 35 -5.86 -3.67 1.34
CA TRP A 35 -6.45 -4.98 1.57
C TRP A 35 -5.47 -6.10 1.22
N PHE A 36 -5.77 -7.30 1.72
CA PHE A 36 -4.94 -8.47 1.46
C PHE A 36 -5.41 -9.19 0.19
N VAL A 37 -4.47 -9.64 -0.63
CA VAL A 37 -4.74 -10.38 -1.86
C VAL A 37 -4.20 -11.80 -1.70
N PRO A 38 -5.06 -12.76 -1.38
CA PRO A 38 -4.61 -14.15 -1.10
C PRO A 38 -3.87 -14.79 -2.26
N LYS A 39 -4.29 -14.49 -3.47
CA LYS A 39 -3.68 -15.07 -4.66
C LYS A 39 -2.18 -14.79 -4.71
N HIS A 40 -1.79 -13.62 -4.30
CA HIS A 40 -0.39 -13.20 -4.32
C HIS A 40 0.25 -13.24 -2.94
N LYS A 41 -0.54 -13.50 -1.90
CA LYS A 41 -0.09 -13.54 -0.50
C LYS A 41 0.55 -12.23 -0.10
N ASP A 42 0.02 -11.13 -0.59
CA ASP A 42 0.57 -9.81 -0.30
C ASP A 42 -0.54 -8.80 -0.07
N TRP A 43 -0.14 -7.59 0.29
CA TRP A 43 -1.05 -6.49 0.56
C TRP A 43 -1.12 -5.57 -0.63
N ALA A 44 -2.28 -4.96 -0.83
CA ALA A 44 -2.54 -4.09 -1.97
C ALA A 44 -3.03 -2.73 -1.48
N ILE A 45 -2.64 -1.68 -2.19
CA ILE A 45 -3.16 -0.35 -2.02
C ILE A 45 -3.67 0.09 -3.38
N GLY A 46 -4.93 0.43 -3.46
CA GLY A 46 -5.53 0.79 -4.73
C GLY A 46 -6.84 1.53 -4.53
N TYR A 47 -7.58 1.69 -5.62
CA TYR A 47 -8.87 2.36 -5.56
C TYR A 47 -9.84 1.56 -4.70
N LYS A 48 -10.61 2.27 -3.89
CA LYS A 48 -11.61 1.64 -3.04
C LYS A 48 -12.60 0.82 -3.86
N SER A 49 -12.89 1.26 -5.08
CA SER A 49 -13.81 0.53 -5.96
C SER A 49 -13.26 -0.82 -6.41
N LYS A 50 -11.97 -1.07 -6.19
CA LYS A 50 -11.34 -2.34 -6.57
C LYS A 50 -10.98 -3.19 -5.35
N ILE A 51 -11.44 -2.81 -4.17
CA ILE A 51 -11.10 -3.50 -2.94
C ILE A 51 -11.43 -4.98 -3.05
N GLY A 52 -10.54 -5.81 -2.60
CA GLY A 52 -10.71 -7.27 -2.65
C GLY A 52 -10.17 -7.92 -3.91
N SER A 53 -9.91 -7.15 -4.95
CA SER A 53 -9.43 -7.69 -6.21
C SER A 53 -7.90 -7.63 -6.27
N SER A 54 -7.34 -8.07 -7.38
CA SER A 54 -5.89 -7.96 -7.57
C SER A 54 -5.49 -6.69 -8.32
N ILE A 55 -6.43 -5.80 -8.59
CA ILE A 55 -6.14 -4.54 -9.29
C ILE A 55 -5.72 -3.51 -8.27
N ARG A 56 -4.45 -3.11 -8.30
CA ARG A 56 -3.89 -2.22 -7.31
C ARG A 56 -2.73 -1.42 -7.89
N GLY A 57 -2.35 -0.34 -7.22
CA GLY A 57 -1.25 0.51 -7.66
C GLY A 57 0.03 0.30 -6.87
N ILE A 58 -0.10 -0.08 -5.61
CA ILE A 58 1.03 -0.39 -4.75
C ILE A 58 0.79 -1.75 -4.16
N SER A 59 1.83 -2.56 -4.05
CA SER A 59 1.69 -3.91 -3.53
C SER A 59 2.92 -4.28 -2.74
N SER A 60 2.73 -5.02 -1.65
CA SER A 60 3.87 -5.66 -1.02
C SER A 60 4.26 -6.86 -1.87
N PHE A 61 5.44 -7.40 -1.65
CA PHE A 61 5.85 -8.60 -2.35
C PHE A 61 6.61 -9.51 -1.39
N GLY A 62 6.78 -10.75 -1.77
CA GLY A 62 7.26 -11.76 -0.86
C GLY A 62 6.02 -12.33 -0.19
N SER A 63 6.09 -13.07 0.82
CA SER A 63 4.94 -13.67 1.47
C SER A 63 4.68 -12.96 2.79
N HIS A 64 3.67 -12.13 2.85
CA HIS A 64 3.37 -11.33 4.01
C HIS A 64 1.98 -11.59 4.60
N ARG A 65 1.48 -12.81 4.44
CA ARG A 65 0.12 -13.09 4.88
C ARG A 65 -0.06 -13.08 6.40
N THR A 66 1.01 -13.13 7.16
CA THR A 66 0.90 -13.20 8.61
C THR A 66 1.22 -11.90 9.32
N VAL A 67 1.49 -10.83 8.59
CA VAL A 67 1.80 -9.53 9.17
C VAL A 67 0.88 -8.46 8.62
N ASP A 68 0.73 -7.40 9.36
CA ASP A 68 -0.06 -6.27 8.91
C ASP A 68 0.79 -5.34 8.05
N PRO A 69 0.17 -4.50 7.23
CA PRO A 69 0.91 -3.63 6.31
C PRO A 69 1.94 -2.74 6.97
N ASP A 70 1.65 -2.25 8.17
CA ASP A 70 2.55 -1.35 8.87
C ASP A 70 3.79 -2.05 9.41
N SER A 71 3.81 -3.37 9.39
CA SER A 71 4.96 -4.15 9.82
C SER A 71 5.88 -4.52 8.67
N ILE A 72 5.53 -4.15 7.45
CA ILE A 72 6.31 -4.51 6.27
C ILE A 72 7.30 -3.38 5.97
N SER A 73 8.58 -3.73 5.90
CA SER A 73 9.62 -2.77 5.56
C SER A 73 9.39 -2.19 4.17
N GLY A 74 9.74 -0.93 3.99
CA GLY A 74 9.61 -0.27 2.70
C GLY A 74 10.32 -1.00 1.56
N ASN A 75 11.34 -1.83 1.90
CA ASN A 75 12.02 -2.60 0.87
C ASN A 75 11.15 -3.68 0.25
N TRP A 76 10.05 -4.01 0.88
CA TRP A 76 9.16 -5.07 0.41
C TRP A 76 7.89 -4.54 -0.23
N TRP A 77 7.91 -3.28 -0.68
CA TRP A 77 6.81 -2.69 -1.41
C TRP A 77 7.24 -2.39 -2.84
N GLN A 78 6.29 -2.49 -3.76
CA GLN A 78 6.50 -2.17 -5.16
C GLN A 78 5.33 -1.33 -5.65
N TYR A 79 5.53 -0.62 -6.74
CA TYR A 79 4.48 0.19 -7.31
C TYR A 79 4.36 -0.05 -8.81
N TYR A 80 3.16 0.19 -9.32
CA TYR A 80 2.86 -0.05 -10.71
C TYR A 80 2.93 1.26 -11.48
N THR A 81 3.70 1.28 -12.55
CA THR A 81 3.79 2.44 -13.41
C THR A 81 4.31 1.99 -14.75
N GLY A 82 3.83 2.61 -15.82
CA GLY A 82 4.30 2.28 -17.16
C GLY A 82 4.06 0.85 -17.56
N ASN A 83 2.97 0.26 -17.11
CA ASN A 83 2.58 -1.11 -17.42
C ASN A 83 3.46 -2.18 -16.78
N ARG A 84 4.14 -1.85 -15.72
CA ARG A 84 4.96 -2.84 -15.03
C ARG A 84 5.14 -2.47 -13.58
N TRP A 85 5.58 -3.45 -12.79
CA TRP A 85 5.88 -3.25 -11.39
C TRP A 85 7.34 -2.86 -11.23
N SER A 86 7.61 -1.98 -10.31
CA SER A 86 8.95 -1.49 -10.06
C SER A 86 9.28 -1.59 -8.58
N LEU A 87 10.46 -2.12 -8.27
CA LEU A 87 10.94 -2.23 -6.90
C LEU A 87 11.93 -1.13 -6.56
N SER A 88 12.39 -0.42 -7.55
CA SER A 88 13.56 0.43 -7.39
C SER A 88 13.42 1.45 -6.27
N ASN A 89 12.22 1.86 -5.95
CA ASN A 89 12.01 2.86 -4.92
C ASN A 89 11.01 2.44 -3.88
N ALA A 90 10.83 1.15 -3.73
CA ALA A 90 9.84 0.65 -2.77
C ALA A 90 10.16 1.08 -1.34
N ARG A 91 11.43 1.20 -0.99
CA ARG A 91 11.78 1.61 0.36
C ARG A 91 11.34 3.02 0.71
N ASP A 92 10.87 3.78 -0.28
CA ASP A 92 10.36 5.11 -0.02
C ASP A 92 8.94 5.08 0.54
N ILE A 93 8.32 3.93 0.55
CA ILE A 93 6.95 3.80 1.05
C ILE A 93 6.99 3.51 2.54
N ILE A 94 6.28 4.31 3.30
CA ILE A 94 6.18 4.14 4.74
C ILE A 94 4.72 4.02 5.13
N ILE A 95 4.39 2.92 5.80
CA ILE A 95 3.05 2.70 6.34
C ILE A 95 3.18 2.59 7.84
N GLN A 96 2.48 3.45 8.55
CA GLN A 96 2.56 3.51 10.01
C GLN A 96 1.19 3.43 10.64
N CYS A 97 1.11 2.75 11.77
CA CYS A 97 -0.10 2.73 12.57
C CYS A 97 -0.23 4.08 13.27
N ILE A 98 -1.39 4.70 13.14
CA ILE A 98 -1.67 5.97 13.80
C ILE A 98 -2.99 5.86 14.54
N GLY A 99 -3.06 6.46 15.72
CA GLY A 99 -4.26 6.46 16.51
C GLY A 99 -4.82 5.05 16.63
N LYS A 100 -6.08 4.91 16.73
CA LYS A 100 -6.73 3.67 17.00
C LYS A 100 -6.72 2.70 15.87
N LEU A 101 -5.58 2.16 15.54
CA LEU A 101 -5.44 1.13 14.51
C LEU A 101 -5.61 1.63 13.08
N ASN A 102 -5.63 2.93 12.90
CA ASN A 102 -5.64 3.50 11.56
C ASN A 102 -4.23 3.51 10.99
N LEU A 103 -4.11 3.63 9.69
CA LEU A 103 -2.82 3.63 9.02
C LEU A 103 -2.58 4.93 8.27
N SER A 104 -1.34 5.33 8.20
CA SER A 104 -0.89 6.42 7.37
C SER A 104 0.01 5.85 6.28
N VAL A 105 -0.22 6.22 5.05
CA VAL A 105 0.62 5.85 3.93
C VAL A 105 1.28 7.12 3.42
N ARG A 106 2.59 7.12 3.36
CA ARG A 106 3.32 8.26 2.82
C ARG A 106 4.61 7.81 2.18
N THR A 107 5.23 8.69 1.46
CA THR A 107 6.48 8.39 0.79
C THR A 107 7.55 9.36 1.28
N ILE A 108 8.80 8.90 1.20
CA ILE A 108 9.91 9.78 1.46
C ILE A 108 10.40 10.13 0.09
N SER A 109 9.76 11.09 -0.52
CA SER A 109 10.01 11.33 -1.91
C SER A 109 11.22 12.15 -2.16
N ASN A 110 11.96 12.67 -1.26
CA ASN A 110 12.87 13.42 -1.57
C ASN A 110 13.99 13.31 -0.91
N ARG A 111 14.70 12.74 -1.26
CA ARG A 111 15.76 12.49 -0.72
C ARG A 111 16.72 13.30 -1.04
N ALA A 112 16.62 13.90 -1.52
CA ALA A 112 17.53 14.67 -1.88
C ALA A 112 18.67 14.58 -1.62
N LEU A 113 18.67 14.42 -1.45
CA LEU A 113 19.52 14.47 -1.32
C LEU A 113 20.25 14.51 -1.65
#